data_31bc8cd0d7728cee52b9c43297053d12
#
_entry.id   31bc8cd0d7728cee52b9c43297053d12
#
_cell.length_a   1.000
_cell.length_b   1.000
_cell.length_c   1.000
_cell.angle_alpha   90.00
_cell.angle_beta   90.00
_cell.angle_gamma   90.00
#
_symmetry.space_group_name_H-M   'P 1'
#
loop_
_entity.id
_entity.type
_entity.pdbx_description
1 polymer ?
#
loop_
_entity_poly.entity_id
_entity_poly.type
_entity_poly.pdbx_seq_one_letter_code
_entity_poly.pdbx_strand_id
1 'polypeptide(L)' 'MTLAEIKAAVDQGLIVHWASPSYRVKRHDAGGYYIAHDSGQAIALTHHDGQTLNGEPFEFFLAT' A
#
# COMPACT_ATOMS: atom_id res chain seq x y z
N MET A 1 6.29 -4.49 6.80
CA MET A 1 5.62 -5.51 5.95
C MET A 1 6.32 -5.61 4.60
N THR A 2 6.47 -6.82 4.09
CA THR A 2 6.95 -7.03 2.72
C THR A 2 5.86 -6.71 1.71
N LEU A 3 6.23 -6.56 0.44
CA LEU A 3 5.24 -6.32 -0.62
C LEU A 3 4.19 -7.45 -0.67
N ALA A 4 4.62 -8.71 -0.53
CA ALA A 4 3.70 -9.85 -0.53
C ALA A 4 2.72 -9.78 0.64
N GLU A 5 3.18 -9.41 1.82
CA GLU A 5 2.34 -9.25 3.00
C GLU A 5 1.33 -8.11 2.83
N ILE A 6 1.77 -6.99 2.25
CA ILE A 6 0.90 -5.85 1.97
C ILE A 6 -0.22 -6.25 1.02
N LYS A 7 0.13 -6.90 -0.09
CA LYS A 7 -0.86 -7.34 -1.09
C LYS A 7 -1.86 -8.32 -0.50
N ALA A 8 -1.37 -9.30 0.26
CA ALA A 8 -2.25 -10.29 0.90
C ALA A 8 -3.22 -9.63 1.88
N ALA A 9 -2.75 -8.68 2.68
CA ALA A 9 -3.59 -7.97 3.64
C ALA A 9 -4.67 -7.15 2.92
N VAL A 10 -4.29 -6.40 1.91
CA VAL A 10 -5.24 -5.58 1.12
C VAL A 10 -6.27 -6.46 0.43
N ASP A 11 -5.85 -7.58 -0.13
CA ASP A 11 -6.75 -8.54 -0.80
C ASP A 11 -7.76 -9.16 0.18
N GLN A 12 -7.41 -9.25 1.46
CA GLN A 12 -8.30 -9.73 2.52
C GLN A 12 -9.23 -8.66 3.06
N GLY A 13 -9.12 -7.44 2.58
CA GLY A 13 -9.93 -6.32 3.05
C GLY A 13 -9.38 -5.63 4.29
N LEU A 14 -8.16 -5.94 4.69
CA LEU A 14 -7.50 -5.29 5.82
C LEU A 14 -6.96 -3.93 5.40
N ILE A 15 -6.91 -3.00 6.36
CA ILE A 15 -6.37 -1.67 6.09
C ILE A 15 -4.87 -1.68 6.39
N VAL A 16 -4.07 -1.32 5.39
CA VAL A 16 -2.63 -1.15 5.52
C VAL A 16 -2.32 0.34 5.39
N HIS A 17 -1.58 0.87 6.36
CA HIS A 17 -1.11 2.25 6.34
C HIS A 17 0.35 2.30 5.90
N TRP A 18 0.76 3.45 5.35
CA TRP A 18 2.16 3.75 5.05
C TRP A 18 2.54 5.04 5.77
N ALA A 19 3.63 5.00 6.55
CA ALA A 19 4.21 6.14 7.28
C ALA A 19 3.28 6.71 8.36
N SER A 20 2.00 6.93 8.08
CA SER A 20 1.02 7.44 9.03
C SER A 20 -0.37 6.94 8.67
N PRO A 21 -1.36 7.05 9.59
CA PRO A 21 -2.74 6.64 9.28
C PRO A 21 -3.40 7.44 8.16
N SER A 22 -2.83 8.57 7.75
CA SER A 22 -3.36 9.36 6.63
C SER A 22 -3.13 8.70 5.27
N TYR A 23 -2.25 7.72 5.19
CA TYR A 23 -1.99 6.96 3.97
C TYR A 23 -2.57 5.57 4.09
N ARG A 24 -3.18 5.08 3.01
CA ARG A 24 -3.75 3.72 2.94
C ARG A 24 -3.39 3.08 1.63
N VAL A 25 -3.02 1.80 1.69
CA VAL A 25 -2.78 1.02 0.47
C VAL A 25 -4.11 0.53 -0.05
N LYS A 26 -4.37 0.78 -1.33
CA LYS A 26 -5.61 0.38 -2.01
C LYS A 26 -5.30 -0.41 -3.26
N ARG A 27 -6.30 -1.14 -3.74
CA ARG A 27 -6.21 -1.92 -4.96
C ARG A 27 -7.04 -1.27 -6.06
N HIS A 28 -6.49 -1.20 -7.27
CA HIS A 28 -7.26 -0.78 -8.45
C HIS A 28 -8.18 -1.90 -8.92
N ASP A 29 -9.33 -1.54 -9.48
CA ASP A 29 -10.27 -2.49 -10.06
C ASP A 29 -9.63 -3.31 -11.17
N ALA A 30 -8.73 -2.71 -11.94
CA ALA A 30 -8.01 -3.37 -13.03
C ALA A 30 -6.81 -4.19 -12.55
N GLY A 31 -6.62 -4.33 -11.24
CA GLY A 31 -5.42 -4.92 -10.64
C GLY A 31 -4.37 -3.85 -10.35
N GLY A 32 -3.32 -4.24 -9.63
CA GLY A 32 -2.32 -3.29 -9.18
C GLY A 32 -2.74 -2.59 -7.89
N TYR A 33 -1.78 -1.94 -7.26
CA TYR A 33 -1.97 -1.35 -5.93
C TYR A 33 -1.38 0.06 -5.91
N TYR A 34 -1.92 0.90 -5.03
CA TYR A 34 -1.43 2.26 -4.87
C TYR A 34 -1.60 2.72 -3.44
N ILE A 35 -0.90 3.79 -3.07
CA ILE A 35 -1.00 4.41 -1.77
C ILE A 35 -1.86 5.67 -1.93
N ALA A 36 -2.98 5.73 -1.22
CA ALA A 36 -3.87 6.89 -1.24
C ALA A 36 -3.66 7.72 0.02
N HIS A 37 -3.63 9.03 -0.14
CA HIS A 37 -3.59 9.98 0.98
C HIS A 37 -4.96 10.61 1.20
N ASP A 38 -5.26 11.00 2.42
CA ASP A 38 -6.55 11.63 2.78
C ASP A 38 -6.83 12.90 1.98
N SER A 39 -5.79 13.58 1.48
CA SER A 39 -5.94 14.78 0.64
C SER A 39 -6.40 14.47 -0.79
N GLY A 40 -6.45 13.19 -1.17
CA GLY A 40 -6.80 12.77 -2.52
C GLY A 40 -5.61 12.44 -3.40
N GLN A 41 -4.39 12.62 -2.93
CA GLN A 41 -3.19 12.25 -3.68
C GLN A 41 -3.02 10.74 -3.71
N ALA A 42 -2.42 10.23 -4.78
CA ALA A 42 -2.12 8.81 -4.93
C ALA A 42 -0.68 8.62 -5.39
N ILE A 43 -0.02 7.60 -4.82
CA ILE A 43 1.37 7.26 -5.09
C ILE A 43 1.41 5.78 -5.44
N ALA A 44 2.19 5.39 -6.44
CA ALA A 44 2.34 3.97 -6.78
C ALA A 44 2.97 3.20 -5.62
N LEU A 45 2.44 2.01 -5.34
CA LEU A 45 2.97 1.16 -4.28
C LEU A 45 4.36 0.62 -4.63
N THR A 46 4.61 0.36 -5.91
CA THR A 46 5.88 -0.17 -6.39
C THR A 46 6.48 0.76 -7.44
N HIS A 47 7.78 0.54 -7.72
CA HIS A 47 8.44 1.11 -8.87
C HIS A 47 7.88 0.46 -10.15
N HIS A 48 8.36 0.90 -11.32
CA HIS A 48 7.89 0.42 -12.62
C HIS A 48 8.05 -1.10 -12.82
N ASP A 49 8.98 -1.72 -12.08
CA ASP A 49 9.22 -3.17 -12.18
C ASP A 49 8.09 -3.99 -11.54
N GLY A 50 7.18 -3.37 -10.81
CA GLY A 50 6.10 -4.05 -10.12
C GLY A 50 6.55 -4.90 -8.93
N GLN A 51 7.81 -4.85 -8.56
CA GLN A 51 8.40 -5.71 -7.52
C GLN A 51 9.11 -4.92 -6.43
N THR A 52 9.68 -3.76 -6.75
CA THR A 52 10.39 -2.94 -5.77
C THR A 52 9.41 -2.02 -5.07
N LEU A 53 9.28 -2.20 -3.76
CA LEU A 53 8.40 -1.39 -2.93
C LEU A 53 8.84 0.08 -2.99
N ASN A 54 7.87 0.98 -3.14
CA ASN A 54 8.13 2.42 -3.16
C ASN A 54 8.10 2.97 -1.74
N GLY A 55 9.08 2.57 -0.96
CA GLY A 55 9.22 2.89 0.46
C GLY A 55 9.88 1.74 1.18
N GLU A 56 10.17 1.91 2.46
CA GLU A 56 10.80 0.87 3.26
C GLU A 56 9.75 -0.08 3.83
N PRO A 57 10.00 -1.40 3.87
CA PRO A 57 9.02 -2.35 4.41
C PRO A 57 8.56 -2.01 5.82
N PHE A 58 9.43 -1.46 6.68
CA PHE A 58 9.06 -1.13 8.06
C PHE A 58 8.10 0.06 8.16
N GLU A 59 7.91 0.82 7.08
CA GLU A 59 6.99 1.95 7.06
C GLU A 59 5.53 1.54 6.86
N PHE A 60 5.29 0.28 6.49
CA PHE A 60 3.94 -0.24 6.26
C PHE A 60 3.45 -1.03 7.47
N PHE A 61 2.23 -0.76 7.91
CA PHE A 61 1.66 -1.42 9.08
C PHE A 61 0.14 -1.57 8.98
N LEU A 62 -0.36 -2.60 9.65
CA LEU A 62 -1.80 -2.84 9.70
C LEU A 62 -2.48 -1.85 10.64
N ALA A 63 -3.68 -1.42 10.29
CA ALA A 63 -4.54 -0.66 11.19
C ALA A 63 -4.94 -1.53 12.39
N THR A 64 -4.93 -0.95 13.56
CA THR A 64 -5.34 -1.64 14.80
C THR A 64 -6.72 -1.17 15.23
#